data_57ba921aed617894bb4bf4d5ad18891a
#
_entry.id   57ba921aed617894bb4bf4d5ad18891a
#
_cell.length_a   1.000
_cell.length_b   1.000
_cell.length_c   1.000
_cell.angle_alpha   90.00
_cell.angle_beta   90.00
_cell.angle_gamma   90.00
#
_symmetry.space_group_name_H-M   'P 1'
#
loop_
_entity.id
_entity.type
_entity.pdbx_description
1 polymer ?
#
loop_
_entity_poly.entity_id
_entity_poly.type
_entity_poly.pdbx_seq_one_letter_code
_entity_poly.pdbx_strand_id
1 'polypeptide(L)'
;SEEEAAEVLASQSTEGNDTRYVMVDWQMASQREKFNAPVTFYSGNATVNDFSELFYERVQAQNGQGGGLRPALRTQTQRYHESQMIRLYEHYGSAVEPRPVVLDWEAQTATTQAGEQVDIKVLPSRGDSIRRFENISAARSYVEEDGTAQIGGVMGVPTERLDALEHYRMVHATESLGLSPYAQQARILASRGVNLRSTFGERFTTARLDDFVKTFERVPGATVEGSGAEPGQEVEATVELEKPNGQTFEYTQYATADDDGSFE
;
A
#
# COMPACT_ATOMS: atom_id res chain seq x y z
N SER A 1 25.57 12.47 -5.46
CA SER A 1 25.22 11.47 -6.51
C SER A 1 23.81 10.94 -6.25
N GLU A 2 23.21 10.23 -7.21
CA GLU A 2 21.90 9.59 -7.05
C GLU A 2 21.94 8.50 -5.96
N GLU A 3 23.05 7.78 -5.82
CA GLU A 3 23.30 6.83 -4.76
C GLU A 3 23.33 7.49 -3.38
N GLU A 4 24.00 8.63 -3.24
CA GLU A 4 23.99 9.41 -2.00
C GLU A 4 22.58 9.88 -1.61
N ALA A 5 21.76 10.32 -2.57
CA ALA A 5 20.38 10.72 -2.29
C ALA A 5 19.52 9.51 -1.85
N ALA A 6 19.71 8.35 -2.46
CA ALA A 6 19.02 7.11 -2.08
C ALA A 6 19.47 6.62 -0.69
N GLU A 7 20.77 6.65 -0.41
CA GLU A 7 21.32 6.35 0.92
C GLU A 7 20.81 7.31 1.98
N VAL A 8 20.77 8.61 1.66
CA VAL A 8 20.25 9.65 2.56
C VAL A 8 18.78 9.43 2.88
N LEU A 9 17.97 9.04 1.90
CA LEU A 9 16.54 8.76 2.08
C LEU A 9 16.29 7.40 2.74
N ALA A 10 17.17 6.43 2.52
CA ALA A 10 17.10 5.12 3.13
C ALA A 10 17.74 5.06 4.52
N SER A 11 18.74 5.93 4.80
CA SER A 11 19.38 5.96 6.10
C SER A 11 18.43 6.52 7.15
N GLN A 12 18.25 5.78 8.21
CA GLN A 12 17.54 6.28 9.40
C GLN A 12 18.45 7.20 10.24
N SER A 13 19.75 7.27 9.93
CA SER A 13 20.70 8.11 10.63
C SER A 13 20.47 9.60 10.33
N THR A 14 20.44 10.40 11.37
CA THR A 14 20.43 11.87 11.28
C THR A 14 21.83 12.46 11.23
N GLU A 15 22.88 11.66 11.41
CA GLU A 15 24.26 12.09 11.41
C GLU A 15 24.77 12.32 9.98
N GLY A 16 25.33 13.48 9.73
CA GLY A 16 25.98 13.82 8.45
C GLY A 16 25.04 14.15 7.32
N ASN A 17 23.74 14.30 7.57
CA ASN A 17 22.74 14.60 6.56
C ASN A 17 21.98 15.89 6.86
N ASP A 18 22.13 16.88 5.99
CA ASP A 18 21.49 18.20 6.11
C ASP A 18 19.98 18.18 5.76
N THR A 19 19.43 17.05 5.27
CA THR A 19 18.01 16.96 4.94
C THR A 19 17.18 16.91 6.22
N ARG A 20 16.54 18.04 6.53
CA ARG A 20 15.69 18.17 7.72
C ARG A 20 14.24 17.85 7.46
N TYR A 21 13.74 18.16 6.27
CA TYR A 21 12.32 18.00 5.92
C TYR A 21 12.15 17.18 4.66
N VAL A 22 11.12 16.32 4.68
CA VAL A 22 10.65 15.55 3.53
C VAL A 22 9.22 15.98 3.22
N MET A 23 8.98 16.39 1.99
CA MET A 23 7.65 16.71 1.47
C MET A 23 7.16 15.63 0.55
N VAL A 24 5.95 15.16 0.77
CA VAL A 24 5.27 14.20 -0.11
C VAL A 24 3.90 14.73 -0.50
N ASP A 25 3.52 14.54 -1.75
CA ASP A 25 2.22 14.97 -2.26
C ASP A 25 1.41 13.81 -2.85
N TRP A 26 0.11 14.05 -3.06
CA TRP A 26 -0.81 13.04 -3.57
C TRP A 26 -0.42 12.51 -4.96
N GLN A 27 0.28 13.28 -5.78
CA GLN A 27 0.74 12.82 -7.09
C GLN A 27 1.88 11.81 -6.98
N MET A 28 2.70 11.93 -5.94
CA MET A 28 3.71 10.93 -5.60
C MET A 28 3.05 9.60 -5.18
N ALA A 29 1.93 9.66 -4.45
CA ALA A 29 1.21 8.48 -4.01
C ALA A 29 0.32 7.86 -5.11
N SER A 30 -0.07 8.61 -6.14
CA SER A 30 -1.07 8.17 -7.13
C SER A 30 -0.51 7.39 -8.33
N GLN A 31 0.73 6.94 -8.30
CA GLN A 31 1.40 6.26 -9.42
C GLN A 31 1.35 7.04 -10.74
N ARG A 32 1.43 8.36 -10.64
CA ARG A 32 1.53 9.27 -11.79
C ARG A 32 2.99 9.67 -12.05
N GLU A 33 3.19 10.69 -12.84
CA GLU A 33 4.52 11.14 -13.29
C GLU A 33 5.51 11.35 -12.13
N LYS A 34 5.06 11.92 -11.00
CA LYS A 34 5.91 12.15 -9.83
C LYS A 34 6.28 10.89 -9.05
N PHE A 35 5.50 9.82 -9.16
CA PHE A 35 5.89 8.51 -8.65
C PHE A 35 6.82 7.80 -9.63
N ASN A 36 6.49 7.85 -10.91
CA ASN A 36 7.22 7.10 -11.94
C ASN A 36 8.63 7.63 -12.18
N ALA A 37 8.86 8.94 -12.06
CA ALA A 37 10.18 9.54 -12.27
C ALA A 37 11.23 9.02 -11.26
N PRO A 38 11.02 9.08 -9.94
CA PRO A 38 11.93 8.45 -8.97
C PRO A 38 12.13 6.96 -9.22
N VAL A 39 11.06 6.22 -9.50
CA VAL A 39 11.14 4.79 -9.79
C VAL A 39 12.07 4.51 -10.96
N THR A 40 11.97 5.29 -12.03
CA THR A 40 12.79 5.10 -13.22
C THR A 40 14.25 5.50 -13.01
N PHE A 41 14.48 6.59 -12.25
CA PHE A 41 15.83 7.16 -12.10
C PHE A 41 16.62 6.59 -10.93
N TYR A 42 15.96 6.20 -9.83
CA TYR A 42 16.63 5.83 -8.56
C TYR A 42 16.61 4.33 -8.26
N SER A 43 15.71 3.57 -8.84
CA SER A 43 15.61 2.14 -8.56
C SER A 43 16.35 1.23 -9.54
N GLY A 44 17.25 1.79 -10.32
CA GLY A 44 18.06 1.05 -11.29
C GLY A 44 17.21 0.43 -12.40
N ASN A 45 17.03 -0.90 -12.38
CA ASN A 45 16.27 -1.62 -13.40
C ASN A 45 14.78 -1.75 -13.10
N ALA A 46 14.25 -1.10 -12.05
CA ALA A 46 12.84 -1.19 -11.73
C ALA A 46 11.97 -0.43 -12.75
N THR A 47 10.83 -1.00 -13.03
CA THR A 47 9.81 -0.45 -13.93
C THR A 47 8.54 -0.15 -13.16
N VAL A 48 7.63 0.62 -13.74
CA VAL A 48 6.30 0.87 -13.13
C VAL A 48 5.54 -0.43 -12.85
N ASN A 49 5.81 -1.48 -13.62
CA ASN A 49 5.17 -2.78 -13.44
C ASN A 49 5.64 -3.52 -12.17
N ASP A 50 6.81 -3.17 -11.63
CA ASP A 50 7.28 -3.73 -10.34
C ASP A 50 6.48 -3.15 -9.15
N PHE A 51 5.77 -2.05 -9.35
CA PHE A 51 4.97 -1.35 -8.33
C PHE A 51 3.47 -1.52 -8.53
N SER A 52 3.05 -2.13 -9.63
CA SER A 52 1.63 -2.36 -9.91
C SER A 52 1.41 -3.58 -10.79
N GLU A 53 0.28 -4.24 -10.59
CA GLU A 53 -0.17 -5.34 -11.42
C GLU A 53 -1.45 -4.97 -12.16
N LEU A 54 -1.61 -5.51 -13.37
CA LEU A 54 -2.77 -5.28 -14.20
C LEU A 54 -3.63 -6.54 -14.27
N PHE A 55 -4.89 -6.39 -13.88
CA PHE A 55 -5.91 -7.43 -13.99
C PHE A 55 -6.82 -7.10 -15.17
N TYR A 56 -7.24 -8.16 -15.87
CA TYR A 56 -8.11 -8.08 -17.02
C TYR A 56 -9.52 -8.57 -16.68
N GLU A 57 -10.49 -8.24 -17.50
CA GLU A 57 -11.83 -8.82 -17.44
C GLU A 57 -12.28 -9.27 -18.82
N ARG A 58 -13.17 -10.28 -18.83
CA ARG A 58 -13.79 -10.76 -20.05
C ARG A 58 -14.89 -9.80 -20.50
N VAL A 59 -14.84 -9.40 -21.76
CA VAL A 59 -15.89 -8.62 -22.41
C VAL A 59 -16.70 -9.54 -23.28
N GLN A 60 -18.02 -9.55 -23.09
CA GLN A 60 -18.92 -10.33 -23.95
C GLN A 60 -19.00 -9.73 -25.35
N ALA A 61 -19.13 -10.61 -26.33
CA ALA A 61 -19.39 -10.18 -27.69
C ALA A 61 -20.69 -9.36 -27.76
N GLN A 62 -20.64 -8.16 -28.30
CA GLN A 62 -21.80 -7.34 -28.58
C GLN A 62 -21.79 -6.96 -30.07
N ASN A 63 -22.96 -7.06 -30.72
CA ASN A 63 -23.16 -6.61 -32.10
C ASN A 63 -22.21 -7.20 -33.15
N GLY A 64 -21.86 -8.51 -33.02
CA GLY A 64 -21.02 -9.20 -34.01
C GLY A 64 -19.51 -8.95 -33.86
N GLN A 65 -19.07 -8.19 -32.87
CA GLN A 65 -17.67 -8.11 -32.48
C GLN A 65 -17.37 -9.23 -31.49
N GLY A 66 -16.31 -9.99 -31.71
CA GLY A 66 -15.89 -11.08 -30.84
C GLY A 66 -15.62 -10.62 -29.42
N GLY A 67 -15.96 -11.46 -28.45
CA GLY A 67 -15.56 -11.24 -27.06
C GLY A 67 -14.02 -11.21 -26.92
N GLY A 68 -13.54 -10.54 -25.88
CA GLY A 68 -12.10 -10.37 -25.66
C GLY A 68 -11.78 -10.05 -24.20
N LEU A 69 -10.52 -9.78 -23.95
CA LEU A 69 -10.02 -9.30 -22.67
C LEU A 69 -9.74 -7.81 -22.75
N ARG A 70 -10.05 -7.09 -21.69
CA ARG A 70 -9.67 -5.69 -21.54
C ARG A 70 -9.04 -5.44 -20.18
N PRO A 71 -8.13 -4.47 -20.05
CA PRO A 71 -7.68 -3.98 -18.76
C PRO A 71 -8.86 -3.58 -17.88
N ALA A 72 -8.89 -4.06 -16.63
CA ALA A 72 -9.99 -3.81 -15.71
C ALA A 72 -9.54 -3.13 -14.42
N LEU A 73 -8.61 -3.70 -13.70
CA LEU A 73 -8.17 -3.21 -12.40
C LEU A 73 -6.64 -3.17 -12.38
N ARG A 74 -6.08 -2.08 -11.90
CA ARG A 74 -4.67 -1.99 -11.54
C ARG A 74 -4.55 -2.00 -10.03
N THR A 75 -3.74 -2.92 -9.51
CA THR A 75 -3.45 -3.07 -8.08
C THR A 75 -2.05 -2.56 -7.78
N GLN A 76 -1.73 -2.42 -6.50
CA GLN A 76 -0.40 -2.09 -6.02
C GLN A 76 0.29 -3.34 -5.51
N THR A 77 1.59 -3.48 -5.82
CA THR A 77 2.44 -4.53 -5.25
C THR A 77 2.92 -4.14 -3.86
N GLN A 78 3.48 -5.09 -3.11
CA GLN A 78 4.13 -4.81 -1.83
C GLN A 78 5.22 -3.73 -1.97
N ARG A 79 6.02 -3.79 -3.03
CA ARG A 79 7.06 -2.80 -3.32
C ARG A 79 6.54 -1.35 -3.45
N TYR A 80 5.32 -1.16 -3.92
CA TYR A 80 4.67 0.16 -3.91
C TYR A 80 4.47 0.65 -2.48
N HIS A 81 3.91 -0.20 -1.63
CA HIS A 81 3.62 0.14 -0.24
C HIS A 81 4.89 0.36 0.60
N GLU A 82 5.97 -0.37 0.30
CA GLU A 82 7.28 -0.22 0.95
C GLU A 82 8.00 1.07 0.57
N SER A 83 7.61 1.73 -0.53
CA SER A 83 8.25 2.97 -0.93
C SER A 83 8.04 4.05 0.15
N GLN A 84 9.12 4.78 0.47
CA GLN A 84 9.07 5.83 1.48
C GLN A 84 7.98 6.87 1.22
N MET A 85 7.74 7.21 -0.05
CA MET A 85 6.68 8.15 -0.43
C MET A 85 5.31 7.67 0.04
N ILE A 86 5.01 6.38 -0.13
CA ILE A 86 3.72 5.79 0.24
C ILE A 86 3.63 5.61 1.75
N ARG A 87 4.69 5.10 2.38
CA ARG A 87 4.74 4.95 3.85
C ARG A 87 4.49 6.29 4.56
N LEU A 88 5.08 7.39 4.08
CA LEU A 88 4.84 8.73 4.64
C LEU A 88 3.45 9.26 4.25
N TYR A 89 3.07 9.19 2.96
CA TYR A 89 1.83 9.82 2.50
C TYR A 89 0.57 9.09 2.98
N GLU A 90 0.51 7.77 2.80
CA GLU A 90 -0.69 6.97 3.09
C GLU A 90 -0.77 6.53 4.56
N HIS A 91 0.39 6.23 5.15
CA HIS A 91 0.46 5.57 6.46
C HIS A 91 1.09 6.46 7.54
N TYR A 92 1.48 7.69 7.20
CA TYR A 92 2.09 8.65 8.15
C TYR A 92 3.37 8.14 8.82
N GLY A 93 4.05 7.18 8.21
CA GLY A 93 5.20 6.48 8.79
C GLY A 93 4.84 5.36 9.77
N SER A 94 3.56 5.13 10.05
CA SER A 94 3.09 4.05 10.94
C SER A 94 3.36 2.67 10.34
N ALA A 95 3.55 1.67 11.19
CA ALA A 95 3.41 0.28 10.80
C ALA A 95 1.98 -0.03 10.35
N VAL A 96 1.83 -0.94 9.40
CA VAL A 96 0.53 -1.30 8.86
C VAL A 96 0.43 -2.81 8.65
N GLU A 97 -0.55 -3.42 9.27
CA GLU A 97 -0.89 -4.82 9.02
C GLU A 97 -1.78 -4.96 7.77
N PRO A 98 -1.57 -6.01 6.95
CA PRO A 98 -2.49 -6.33 5.88
C PRO A 98 -3.86 -6.69 6.44
N ARG A 99 -4.91 -6.25 5.76
CA ARG A 99 -6.29 -6.62 6.14
C ARG A 99 -6.65 -7.98 5.54
N PRO A 100 -7.56 -8.73 6.17
CA PRO A 100 -7.99 -10.04 5.66
C PRO A 100 -8.94 -9.87 4.47
N VAL A 101 -8.48 -9.17 3.44
CA VAL A 101 -9.17 -8.95 2.18
C VAL A 101 -8.35 -9.58 1.07
N VAL A 102 -8.94 -10.49 0.33
CA VAL A 102 -8.29 -11.25 -0.72
C VAL A 102 -8.87 -10.86 -2.08
N LEU A 103 -8.00 -10.70 -3.06
CA LEU A 103 -8.33 -10.52 -4.47
C LEU A 103 -8.09 -11.85 -5.19
N ASP A 104 -9.15 -12.40 -5.79
CA ASP A 104 -9.12 -13.63 -6.58
C ASP A 104 -8.98 -13.31 -8.07
N TRP A 105 -8.33 -14.20 -8.81
CA TRP A 105 -8.25 -14.15 -10.26
C TRP A 105 -8.20 -15.55 -10.86
N GLU A 106 -8.37 -15.62 -12.19
CA GLU A 106 -8.10 -16.82 -12.99
C GLU A 106 -6.80 -16.59 -13.78
N ALA A 107 -5.87 -17.52 -13.71
CA ALA A 107 -4.69 -17.48 -14.57
C ALA A 107 -5.07 -17.82 -16.02
N GLN A 108 -4.65 -17.00 -16.96
CA GLN A 108 -4.88 -17.23 -18.38
C GLN A 108 -3.65 -16.80 -19.19
N THR A 109 -3.27 -17.62 -20.17
CA THR A 109 -2.24 -17.24 -21.13
C THR A 109 -2.86 -16.45 -22.27
N ALA A 110 -2.29 -15.29 -22.57
CA ALA A 110 -2.67 -14.44 -23.72
C ALA A 110 -1.50 -14.31 -24.70
N THR A 111 -1.80 -14.08 -25.96
CA THR A 111 -0.79 -13.82 -26.99
C THR A 111 -0.73 -12.31 -27.24
N THR A 112 0.46 -11.73 -27.11
CA THR A 112 0.69 -10.31 -27.41
C THR A 112 0.63 -10.04 -28.92
N GLN A 113 0.59 -8.78 -29.32
CA GLN A 113 0.66 -8.40 -30.74
C GLN A 113 1.98 -8.84 -31.40
N ALA A 114 3.05 -9.01 -30.62
CA ALA A 114 4.33 -9.53 -31.09
C ALA A 114 4.37 -11.06 -31.21
N GLY A 115 3.28 -11.77 -30.85
CA GLY A 115 3.18 -13.23 -30.90
C GLY A 115 3.73 -13.93 -29.65
N GLU A 116 4.13 -13.19 -28.63
CA GLU A 116 4.63 -13.76 -27.37
C GLU A 116 3.48 -14.22 -26.51
N GLN A 117 3.65 -15.35 -25.83
CA GLN A 117 2.71 -15.81 -24.81
C GLN A 117 3.06 -15.20 -23.46
N VAL A 118 2.08 -14.58 -22.82
CA VAL A 118 2.20 -13.96 -21.50
C VAL A 118 1.07 -14.45 -20.60
N ASP A 119 1.41 -14.74 -19.37
CA ASP A 119 0.42 -15.06 -18.36
C ASP A 119 -0.21 -13.77 -17.82
N ILE A 120 -1.52 -13.77 -17.75
CA ILE A 120 -2.32 -12.64 -17.30
C ILE A 120 -3.29 -13.07 -16.20
N LYS A 121 -3.62 -12.14 -15.34
CA LYS A 121 -4.59 -12.32 -14.26
C LYS A 121 -5.96 -11.78 -14.72
N VAL A 122 -6.96 -12.65 -14.78
CA VAL A 122 -8.31 -12.32 -15.23
C VAL A 122 -9.25 -12.35 -14.04
N LEU A 123 -9.92 -11.23 -13.78
CA LEU A 123 -10.89 -11.14 -12.69
C LEU A 123 -12.09 -12.07 -12.97
N PRO A 124 -12.55 -12.87 -12.00
CA PRO A 124 -13.72 -13.69 -12.12
C PRO A 124 -14.99 -12.84 -12.35
N SER A 125 -16.11 -13.48 -12.52
CA SER A 125 -17.39 -12.82 -12.70
C SER A 125 -17.69 -11.81 -11.58
N ARG A 126 -18.60 -10.87 -11.86
CA ARG A 126 -18.97 -9.80 -10.89
C ARG A 126 -19.35 -10.39 -9.54
N GLY A 127 -18.82 -9.78 -8.48
CA GLY A 127 -19.08 -10.14 -7.08
C GLY A 127 -18.06 -11.07 -6.45
N ASP A 128 -17.34 -11.87 -7.24
CA ASP A 128 -16.50 -12.95 -6.73
C ASP A 128 -15.00 -12.62 -6.69
N SER A 129 -14.62 -11.42 -7.13
CA SER A 129 -13.20 -11.02 -7.21
C SER A 129 -12.60 -10.51 -5.90
N ILE A 130 -13.42 -10.16 -4.91
CA ILE A 130 -12.95 -9.70 -3.60
C ILE A 130 -13.67 -10.46 -2.51
N ARG A 131 -12.89 -11.07 -1.62
CA ARG A 131 -13.39 -11.78 -0.44
C ARG A 131 -12.83 -11.16 0.84
N ARG A 132 -13.65 -11.11 1.88
CA ARG A 132 -13.24 -10.74 3.22
C ARG A 132 -13.27 -11.97 4.11
N PHE A 133 -12.19 -12.18 4.83
CA PHE A 133 -12.05 -13.23 5.82
C PHE A 133 -12.22 -12.69 7.23
N GLU A 134 -12.44 -13.56 8.20
CA GLU A 134 -12.60 -13.21 9.60
C GLU A 134 -11.30 -12.64 10.19
N ASN A 135 -10.17 -13.23 9.80
CA ASN A 135 -8.84 -12.84 10.27
C ASN A 135 -7.79 -13.08 9.17
N ILE A 136 -6.59 -12.55 9.40
CA ILE A 136 -5.49 -12.62 8.44
C ILE A 136 -4.97 -14.05 8.24
N SER A 137 -5.02 -14.90 9.28
CA SER A 137 -4.60 -16.30 9.18
C SER A 137 -5.49 -17.09 8.21
N ALA A 138 -6.81 -16.92 8.30
CA ALA A 138 -7.74 -17.54 7.36
C ALA A 138 -7.54 -17.04 5.93
N ALA A 139 -7.23 -15.75 5.74
CA ALA A 139 -6.92 -15.20 4.43
C ALA A 139 -5.63 -15.79 3.85
N ARG A 140 -4.58 -15.95 4.68
CA ARG A 140 -3.31 -16.57 4.27
C ARG A 140 -3.49 -18.01 3.86
N SER A 141 -4.19 -18.83 4.68
CA SER A 141 -4.46 -20.23 4.34
C SER A 141 -5.21 -20.35 3.02
N TYR A 142 -6.20 -19.48 2.78
CA TYR A 142 -6.94 -19.48 1.52
C TYR A 142 -6.03 -19.18 0.32
N VAL A 143 -5.17 -18.16 0.42
CA VAL A 143 -4.25 -17.79 -0.66
C VAL A 143 -3.24 -18.90 -0.96
N GLU A 144 -2.75 -19.59 0.08
CA GLU A 144 -1.82 -20.71 -0.06
C GLU A 144 -2.48 -21.91 -0.77
N GLU A 145 -3.75 -22.19 -0.49
CA GLU A 145 -4.49 -23.30 -1.11
C GLU A 145 -4.90 -22.98 -2.56
N ASP A 146 -5.36 -21.77 -2.83
CA ASP A 146 -5.91 -21.37 -4.13
C ASP A 146 -4.80 -21.16 -5.18
N GLY A 147 -3.70 -20.50 -4.81
CA GLY A 147 -2.58 -20.21 -5.71
C GLY A 147 -2.90 -19.17 -6.79
N THR A 148 -4.15 -18.72 -6.90
CA THR A 148 -4.62 -17.67 -7.81
C THR A 148 -5.35 -16.55 -7.06
N ALA A 149 -4.85 -16.23 -5.87
CA ALA A 149 -5.37 -15.22 -4.98
C ALA A 149 -4.23 -14.45 -4.31
N GLN A 150 -4.48 -13.25 -3.84
CA GLN A 150 -3.54 -12.46 -3.05
C GLN A 150 -4.25 -11.69 -1.95
N ILE A 151 -3.55 -11.48 -0.84
CA ILE A 151 -4.00 -10.55 0.19
C ILE A 151 -3.72 -9.13 -0.28
N GLY A 152 -4.67 -8.21 -0.09
CA GLY A 152 -4.47 -6.78 -0.33
C GLY A 152 -4.14 -6.40 -1.77
N GLY A 153 -3.23 -5.44 -1.93
CA GLY A 153 -2.87 -4.84 -3.22
C GLY A 153 -3.93 -3.90 -3.78
N VAL A 154 -5.04 -3.73 -3.08
CA VAL A 154 -6.17 -2.88 -3.49
C VAL A 154 -6.57 -1.92 -2.37
N MET A 155 -7.03 -0.74 -2.74
CA MET A 155 -7.55 0.26 -1.82
C MET A 155 -6.59 0.64 -0.69
N GLY A 156 -5.29 0.66 -0.96
CA GLY A 156 -4.25 0.99 0.02
C GLY A 156 -3.98 -0.09 1.06
N VAL A 157 -4.48 -1.29 0.86
CA VAL A 157 -4.17 -2.44 1.72
C VAL A 157 -2.87 -3.08 1.21
N PRO A 158 -1.79 -3.12 2.00
CA PRO A 158 -0.57 -3.82 1.62
C PRO A 158 -0.79 -5.33 1.55
N THR A 159 0.09 -6.04 0.84
CA THR A 159 0.03 -7.51 0.76
C THR A 159 0.70 -8.18 1.95
N GLU A 160 1.68 -7.51 2.55
CA GLU A 160 2.41 -7.93 3.74
C GLU A 160 2.50 -6.76 4.73
N ARG A 161 2.94 -7.03 5.95
CA ARG A 161 3.17 -6.00 6.97
C ARG A 161 4.19 -4.96 6.47
N LEU A 162 3.92 -3.73 6.81
CA LEU A 162 4.86 -2.61 6.69
C LEU A 162 5.35 -2.22 8.09
N ASP A 163 6.64 -2.14 8.28
CA ASP A 163 7.23 -1.66 9.52
C ASP A 163 7.10 -0.13 9.64
N ALA A 164 7.17 0.39 10.85
CA ALA A 164 7.12 1.84 11.06
C ALA A 164 8.39 2.55 10.56
N LEU A 165 8.25 3.84 10.27
CA LEU A 165 9.36 4.77 10.02
C LEU A 165 9.63 5.57 11.29
N GLU A 166 10.65 5.23 12.04
CA GLU A 166 10.91 5.68 13.41
C GLU A 166 11.35 7.14 13.53
N HIS A 167 11.90 7.72 12.46
CA HIS A 167 12.57 9.02 12.49
C HIS A 167 11.82 10.13 11.74
N TYR A 168 10.50 10.01 11.60
CA TYR A 168 9.69 10.98 10.88
C TYR A 168 8.52 11.49 11.71
N ARG A 169 8.47 12.80 11.92
CA ARG A 169 7.36 13.49 12.58
C ARG A 169 6.63 14.38 11.58
N MET A 170 5.33 14.23 11.42
CA MET A 170 4.54 15.12 10.60
C MET A 170 4.50 16.52 11.25
N VAL A 171 4.89 17.53 10.48
CA VAL A 171 4.91 18.94 10.94
C VAL A 171 3.96 19.84 10.17
N HIS A 172 3.50 19.39 8.99
CA HIS A 172 2.54 20.15 8.19
C HIS A 172 1.70 19.22 7.32
N ALA A 173 0.41 19.58 7.20
CA ALA A 173 -0.52 19.01 6.24
C ALA A 173 -1.33 20.16 5.64
N THR A 174 -1.54 20.14 4.33
CA THR A 174 -2.31 21.19 3.67
C THR A 174 -3.80 21.05 3.97
N GLU A 175 -4.51 22.19 4.05
CA GLU A 175 -5.97 22.19 4.13
C GLU A 175 -6.63 21.83 2.79
N SER A 176 -5.87 21.93 1.69
CA SER A 176 -6.35 21.53 0.36
C SER A 176 -6.36 20.04 0.25
N LEU A 177 -7.53 19.51 -0.07
CA LEU A 177 -7.74 18.06 -0.20
C LEU A 177 -7.48 17.61 -1.63
N GLY A 178 -6.74 16.53 -1.77
CA GLY A 178 -6.57 15.81 -3.03
C GLY A 178 -7.61 14.69 -3.20
N LEU A 179 -7.70 14.15 -4.41
CA LEU A 179 -8.46 12.92 -4.62
C LEU A 179 -7.66 11.74 -4.07
N SER A 180 -8.35 10.79 -3.44
CA SER A 180 -7.71 9.54 -3.02
C SER A 180 -7.00 8.88 -4.22
N PRO A 181 -5.77 8.39 -4.07
CA PRO A 181 -5.08 7.59 -5.08
C PRO A 181 -5.90 6.38 -5.53
N TYR A 182 -6.77 5.90 -4.68
CA TYR A 182 -7.61 4.71 -4.88
C TYR A 182 -9.01 5.00 -5.44
N ALA A 183 -9.34 6.25 -5.75
CA ALA A 183 -10.68 6.63 -6.23
C ALA A 183 -11.09 5.88 -7.51
N GLN A 184 -10.15 5.56 -8.38
CA GLN A 184 -10.40 4.77 -9.58
C GLN A 184 -10.67 3.30 -9.23
N GLN A 185 -9.87 2.70 -8.34
CA GLN A 185 -10.09 1.34 -7.86
C GLN A 185 -11.45 1.22 -7.20
N ALA A 186 -11.81 2.14 -6.31
CA ALA A 186 -13.10 2.18 -5.64
C ALA A 186 -14.27 2.16 -6.64
N ARG A 187 -14.20 2.96 -7.70
CA ARG A 187 -15.23 2.97 -8.76
C ARG A 187 -15.31 1.65 -9.51
N ILE A 188 -14.17 1.06 -9.86
CA ILE A 188 -14.12 -0.23 -10.57
C ILE A 188 -14.70 -1.34 -9.68
N LEU A 189 -14.26 -1.44 -8.43
CA LEU A 189 -14.74 -2.45 -7.49
C LEU A 189 -16.24 -2.30 -7.21
N ALA A 190 -16.73 -1.08 -6.99
CA ALA A 190 -18.14 -0.80 -6.81
C ALA A 190 -18.97 -1.19 -8.06
N SER A 191 -18.49 -0.90 -9.27
CA SER A 191 -19.15 -1.29 -10.51
C SER A 191 -19.22 -2.80 -10.71
N ARG A 192 -18.34 -3.54 -10.05
CA ARG A 192 -18.30 -5.01 -10.02
C ARG A 192 -19.14 -5.61 -8.88
N GLY A 193 -19.85 -4.79 -8.11
CA GLY A 193 -20.74 -5.22 -7.04
C GLY A 193 -20.07 -5.38 -5.67
N VAL A 194 -18.80 -4.97 -5.53
CA VAL A 194 -18.11 -5.00 -4.22
C VAL A 194 -18.69 -3.92 -3.32
N ASN A 195 -19.16 -4.32 -2.13
CA ASN A 195 -19.58 -3.38 -1.11
C ASN A 195 -18.35 -2.83 -0.37
N LEU A 196 -17.89 -1.66 -0.80
CA LEU A 196 -16.66 -1.05 -0.28
C LEU A 196 -16.69 -0.83 1.24
N ARG A 197 -17.85 -0.45 1.78
CA ARG A 197 -18.00 -0.18 3.21
C ARG A 197 -17.83 -1.44 4.06
N SER A 198 -18.50 -2.53 3.70
CA SER A 198 -18.38 -3.79 4.43
C SER A 198 -17.02 -4.46 4.23
N THR A 199 -16.41 -4.28 3.05
CA THR A 199 -15.14 -4.94 2.69
C THR A 199 -13.93 -4.19 3.27
N PHE A 200 -13.87 -2.87 3.09
CA PHE A 200 -12.71 -2.05 3.45
C PHE A 200 -12.95 -1.12 4.65
N GLY A 201 -14.18 -1.02 5.15
CA GLY A 201 -14.58 -0.13 6.23
C GLY A 201 -14.98 1.27 5.75
N GLU A 202 -15.44 2.11 6.70
CA GLU A 202 -15.97 3.44 6.39
C GLU A 202 -14.98 4.39 5.73
N ARG A 203 -13.69 4.26 6.05
CA ARG A 203 -12.60 5.08 5.51
C ARG A 203 -12.50 5.02 3.97
N PHE A 204 -13.08 4.00 3.33
CA PHE A 204 -12.91 3.71 1.91
C PHE A 204 -14.20 3.81 1.09
N THR A 205 -15.29 4.33 1.67
CA THR A 205 -16.62 4.35 1.03
C THR A 205 -16.77 5.39 -0.08
N THR A 206 -15.91 6.39 -0.11
CA THR A 206 -15.93 7.45 -1.12
C THR A 206 -14.53 7.81 -1.54
N ALA A 207 -14.38 8.63 -2.56
CA ALA A 207 -13.10 9.26 -2.89
C ALA A 207 -12.58 9.96 -1.63
N ARG A 208 -11.81 9.22 -0.82
CA ARG A 208 -11.22 9.76 0.41
C ARG A 208 -10.43 11.00 0.01
N LEU A 209 -10.76 12.10 0.61
CA LEU A 209 -9.99 13.32 0.45
C LEU A 209 -8.84 13.23 1.45
N ASP A 210 -7.63 13.15 0.95
CA ASP A 210 -6.42 13.26 1.75
C ASP A 210 -5.79 14.65 1.56
N ASP A 211 -4.99 15.07 2.52
CA ASP A 211 -4.23 16.31 2.43
C ASP A 211 -3.39 16.31 1.14
N PHE A 212 -3.39 17.41 0.40
CA PHE A 212 -2.69 17.47 -0.88
C PHE A 212 -1.17 17.31 -0.73
N VAL A 213 -0.58 17.92 0.30
CA VAL A 213 0.84 17.82 0.67
C VAL A 213 0.97 17.55 2.15
N LYS A 214 1.88 16.65 2.49
CA LYS A 214 2.30 16.35 3.86
C LYS A 214 3.80 16.62 3.98
N THR A 215 4.21 17.27 5.06
CA THR A 215 5.62 17.55 5.35
C THR A 215 6.01 16.87 6.65
N PHE A 216 7.10 16.16 6.60
CA PHE A 216 7.68 15.45 7.73
C PHE A 216 9.05 16.05 8.06
N GLU A 217 9.31 16.22 9.34
CA GLU A 217 10.63 16.53 9.87
C GLU A 217 11.34 15.25 10.26
N ARG A 218 12.61 15.11 9.90
CA ARG A 218 13.46 14.06 10.43
C ARG A 218 13.84 14.42 11.86
N VAL A 219 13.58 13.51 12.78
CA VAL A 219 13.81 13.67 14.20
C VAL A 219 14.58 12.48 14.76
N PRO A 220 15.38 12.63 15.83
CA PRO A 220 15.83 11.48 16.59
C PRO A 220 14.61 10.66 17.04
N GLY A 221 14.69 9.35 16.95
CA GLY A 221 13.65 8.48 17.48
C GLY A 221 13.51 8.66 19.00
N ALA A 222 12.37 8.31 19.54
CA ALA A 222 12.16 8.14 20.97
C ALA A 222 12.21 6.65 21.27
N THR A 223 13.01 6.26 22.25
CA THR A 223 13.07 4.89 22.75
C THR A 223 11.96 4.69 23.78
N VAL A 224 11.19 3.62 23.61
CA VAL A 224 10.17 3.18 24.57
C VAL A 224 10.57 1.80 25.08
N GLU A 225 10.98 1.72 26.34
CA GLU A 225 11.37 0.48 26.98
C GLU A 225 10.20 -0.10 27.78
N GLY A 226 10.03 -1.42 27.73
CA GLY A 226 9.01 -2.11 28.51
C GLY A 226 9.50 -3.49 28.97
N SER A 227 8.71 -4.13 29.84
CA SER A 227 9.01 -5.47 30.35
C SER A 227 7.74 -6.20 30.76
N GLY A 228 7.87 -7.53 30.89
CA GLY A 228 6.77 -8.39 31.37
C GLY A 228 6.01 -9.08 30.22
N ALA A 229 6.49 -8.99 29.01
CA ALA A 229 6.02 -9.81 27.90
C ALA A 229 6.59 -11.23 27.98
N GLU A 230 5.99 -12.20 27.30
CA GLU A 230 6.59 -13.52 27.15
C GLU A 230 7.79 -13.47 26.17
N PRO A 231 8.86 -14.26 26.41
CA PRO A 231 9.99 -14.33 25.50
C PRO A 231 9.56 -14.59 24.05
N GLY A 232 10.01 -13.74 23.14
CA GLY A 232 9.64 -13.82 21.73
C GLY A 232 8.23 -13.32 21.40
N GLN A 233 7.48 -12.82 22.38
CA GLN A 233 6.17 -12.22 22.14
C GLN A 233 6.32 -10.92 21.37
N GLU A 234 5.48 -10.74 20.35
CA GLU A 234 5.33 -9.46 19.67
C GLU A 234 4.49 -8.50 20.52
N VAL A 235 5.01 -7.30 20.71
CA VAL A 235 4.37 -6.21 21.44
C VAL A 235 4.00 -5.11 20.46
N GLU A 236 2.74 -4.68 20.48
CA GLU A 236 2.24 -3.56 19.68
C GLU A 236 2.17 -2.31 20.57
N ALA A 237 2.80 -1.23 20.09
CA ALA A 237 2.70 0.10 20.70
C ALA A 237 1.95 1.02 19.74
N THR A 238 0.80 1.55 20.16
CA THR A 238 -0.01 2.47 19.37
C THR A 238 -0.24 3.78 20.14
N VAL A 239 -0.02 4.90 19.46
CA VAL A 239 -0.30 6.24 19.96
C VAL A 239 -1.19 7.01 18.98
N GLU A 240 -2.21 7.68 19.51
CA GLU A 240 -3.00 8.63 18.72
C GLU A 240 -2.28 9.97 18.67
N LEU A 241 -2.03 10.46 17.46
CA LEU A 241 -1.36 11.73 17.19
C LEU A 241 -2.31 12.68 16.48
N GLU A 242 -2.19 13.96 16.81
CA GLU A 242 -2.97 15.03 16.16
C GLU A 242 -2.16 15.65 15.01
N LYS A 243 -2.81 15.76 13.85
CA LYS A 243 -2.26 16.48 12.70
C LYS A 243 -2.33 18.01 12.92
N PRO A 244 -1.51 18.81 12.21
CA PRO A 244 -1.57 20.25 12.26
C PRO A 244 -2.95 20.86 11.90
N ASN A 245 -3.81 20.12 11.20
CA ASN A 245 -5.18 20.53 10.86
C ASN A 245 -6.25 20.03 11.88
N GLY A 246 -5.84 19.50 13.03
CA GLY A 246 -6.73 19.03 14.09
C GLY A 246 -7.35 17.64 13.89
N GLN A 247 -7.04 16.96 12.80
CA GLN A 247 -7.43 15.56 12.61
C GLN A 247 -6.45 14.63 13.34
N THR A 248 -6.91 13.48 13.80
CA THR A 248 -6.06 12.47 14.44
C THR A 248 -5.72 11.33 13.49
N PHE A 249 -4.61 10.66 13.78
CA PHE A 249 -4.19 9.40 13.18
C PHE A 249 -3.48 8.54 14.22
N GLU A 250 -3.49 7.24 14.02
CA GLU A 250 -2.75 6.29 14.84
C GLU A 250 -1.37 6.03 14.25
N TYR A 251 -0.35 6.09 15.09
CA TYR A 251 0.99 5.62 14.78
C TYR A 251 1.26 4.38 15.60
N THR A 252 1.57 3.29 14.91
CA THR A 252 1.79 1.97 15.50
C THR A 252 3.21 1.52 15.20
N GLN A 253 3.85 0.87 16.15
CA GLN A 253 5.12 0.20 16.01
C GLN A 253 5.06 -1.15 16.71
N TYR A 254 5.88 -2.09 16.27
CA TYR A 254 6.00 -3.43 16.81
C TYR A 254 7.42 -3.68 17.31
N ALA A 255 7.54 -4.35 18.44
CA ALA A 255 8.78 -4.86 18.98
C ALA A 255 8.62 -6.34 19.33
N THR A 256 9.71 -7.08 19.35
CA THR A 256 9.72 -8.46 19.84
C THR A 256 10.40 -8.49 21.20
N ALA A 257 9.76 -9.10 22.18
CA ALA A 257 10.34 -9.23 23.53
C ALA A 257 11.55 -10.18 23.51
N ASP A 258 12.56 -9.78 24.24
CA ASP A 258 13.78 -10.57 24.48
C ASP A 258 13.51 -11.77 25.38
N ASP A 259 14.55 -12.60 25.61
CA ASP A 259 14.49 -13.82 26.44
C ASP A 259 14.09 -13.55 27.91
N ASP A 260 14.30 -12.32 28.40
CA ASP A 260 13.92 -11.88 29.74
C ASP A 260 12.57 -11.17 29.80
N GLY A 261 11.89 -11.05 28.65
CA GLY A 261 10.60 -10.38 28.53
C GLY A 261 10.68 -8.86 28.46
N SER A 262 11.87 -8.29 28.25
CA SER A 262 12.04 -6.87 27.95
C SER A 262 11.85 -6.60 26.44
N PHE A 263 11.49 -5.36 26.08
CA PHE A 263 11.36 -4.91 24.70
C PHE A 263 11.67 -3.42 24.58
N GLU A 264 12.16 -3.02 23.43
CA GLU A 264 12.52 -1.65 23.09
C GLU A 264 11.95 -1.27 21.70
#